data_256f67bf20a709de44109f80616ca80a
#
_entry.id   256f67bf20a709de44109f80616ca80a
#
_cell.length_a   1.000
_cell.length_b   1.000
_cell.length_c   1.000
_cell.angle_alpha   90.00
_cell.angle_beta   90.00
_cell.angle_gamma   90.00
#
_symmetry.space_group_name_H-M   'P 1'
#
loop_
_entity.id
_entity.type
_entity.pdbx_description
1 polymer ?
#
loop_
_entity_poly.entity_id
_entity_poly.type
_entity_poly.pdbx_seq_one_letter_code
_entity_poly.pdbx_strand_id
1 'polypeptide(L)'
;MTLRLVEFVVAGNEASDLLPVRSPALLRAHRARRGFWTVLDEGPVERCLALLLERGDGEWAAHHVTADAGSENGRTEDGEALAHHDGWVYVFGSHFGSKGGPLRPRRAFVARFREDDAAAGTLPVQVVRNRFRLHRAVNDALAKASFSPLPPGDRVRSRFIVETLARGTARAKSWVTRLAEDDLPLNVEAAAFAPDGTALLGLRFPVTADGEPILVELAGVPEMFADAAWPRAGRAYALTGVTPPGALAGFRAVTPTPDGGYAAVIGSIDALGKGSVLLDAHPTGGEVTSRHVRFRWDPGADEHRIPGEVVADLAPFHHVEGLAECDGACFYVTDEDHRVALWVG
;
A
#
# COMPACT_ATOMS: atom_id res chain seq x y z
N MET A 1 23.49 -3.86 -9.65
CA MET A 1 22.76 -2.67 -10.16
C MET A 1 23.32 -1.43 -9.47
N THR A 2 23.67 -0.37 -10.21
CA THR A 2 24.17 0.87 -9.60
C THR A 2 22.99 1.83 -9.49
N LEU A 3 22.54 2.12 -8.28
CA LEU A 3 21.45 3.05 -8.01
C LEU A 3 22.01 4.45 -7.76
N ARG A 4 21.37 5.47 -8.35
CA ARG A 4 21.64 6.89 -8.10
C ARG A 4 20.59 7.43 -7.14
N LEU A 5 21.03 8.04 -6.05
CA LEU A 5 20.16 8.70 -5.06
C LEU A 5 19.79 10.11 -5.50
N VAL A 6 18.53 10.46 -5.36
CA VAL A 6 17.98 11.82 -5.40
C VAL A 6 17.22 12.07 -4.09
N GLU A 7 17.59 13.11 -3.37
CA GLU A 7 16.99 13.43 -2.06
C GLU A 7 16.12 14.67 -2.14
N PHE A 8 15.00 14.62 -1.44
CA PHE A 8 14.07 15.74 -1.32
C PHE A 8 13.74 16.01 0.14
N VAL A 9 13.54 17.28 0.45
CA VAL A 9 12.95 17.72 1.72
C VAL A 9 11.51 18.17 1.41
N VAL A 10 10.54 17.38 1.82
CA VAL A 10 9.10 17.67 1.67
C VAL A 10 8.47 17.66 3.05
N ALA A 11 7.47 18.47 3.28
CA ALA A 11 6.73 18.45 4.54
C ALA A 11 6.03 17.09 4.71
N GLY A 12 6.32 16.38 5.80
CA GLY A 12 5.80 15.04 6.07
C GLY A 12 6.83 13.92 5.95
N ASN A 13 7.82 14.06 5.13
CA ASN A 13 9.17 13.47 5.11
C ASN A 13 9.36 11.99 4.81
N GLU A 14 8.46 11.09 5.05
CA GLU A 14 8.58 9.68 4.71
C GLU A 14 7.65 9.39 3.53
N ALA A 15 8.13 8.70 2.50
CA ALA A 15 7.36 8.44 1.29
C ALA A 15 6.98 6.97 1.21
N SER A 16 5.68 6.72 1.14
CA SER A 16 5.12 5.41 0.82
C SER A 16 4.61 5.41 -0.62
N ASP A 17 4.90 4.35 -1.33
CA ASP A 17 4.55 4.06 -2.72
C ASP A 17 5.10 5.06 -3.76
N LEU A 18 5.11 4.65 -5.02
CA LEU A 18 5.58 5.43 -6.15
C LEU A 18 4.76 5.10 -7.40
N LEU A 19 3.90 6.03 -7.83
CA LEU A 19 3.00 5.83 -8.95
C LEU A 19 3.33 6.79 -10.11
N PRO A 20 3.65 6.31 -11.33
CA PRO A 20 3.97 7.19 -12.46
C PRO A 20 2.83 8.16 -12.77
N VAL A 21 3.13 9.43 -12.97
CA VAL A 21 2.19 10.44 -13.48
C VAL A 21 1.83 10.12 -14.92
N ARG A 22 0.54 9.97 -15.20
CA ARG A 22 -0.01 9.69 -16.54
C ARG A 22 -0.60 10.91 -17.22
N SER A 23 -0.95 11.97 -16.48
CA SER A 23 -1.53 13.20 -17.00
C SER A 23 -0.49 14.05 -17.76
N PRO A 24 -0.60 14.19 -19.11
CA PRO A 24 0.26 15.11 -19.83
C PRO A 24 0.00 16.59 -19.47
N ALA A 25 -1.21 16.91 -19.02
CA ALA A 25 -1.57 18.26 -18.55
C ALA A 25 -0.79 18.61 -17.28
N LEU A 26 -0.73 17.68 -16.32
CA LEU A 26 0.01 17.85 -15.07
C LEU A 26 1.52 17.98 -15.35
N LEU A 27 2.09 17.12 -16.16
CA LEU A 27 3.51 17.20 -16.52
C LEU A 27 3.85 18.54 -17.21
N ARG A 28 3.01 19.01 -18.15
CA ARG A 28 3.21 20.32 -18.80
C ARG A 28 3.10 21.48 -17.82
N ALA A 29 2.13 21.46 -16.91
CA ALA A 29 1.96 22.50 -15.88
C ALA A 29 3.23 22.69 -15.04
N HIS A 30 3.93 21.60 -14.75
CA HIS A 30 5.18 21.61 -13.98
C HIS A 30 6.46 21.63 -14.84
N ARG A 31 6.35 21.68 -16.18
CA ARG A 31 7.48 21.58 -17.12
C ARG A 31 8.34 20.34 -16.85
N ALA A 32 7.70 19.26 -16.46
CA ALA A 32 8.33 17.99 -16.15
C ALA A 32 8.35 17.05 -17.37
N ARG A 33 9.43 16.30 -17.54
CA ARG A 33 9.55 15.24 -18.53
C ARG A 33 8.81 13.98 -18.07
N ARG A 34 8.91 13.68 -16.79
CA ARG A 34 8.20 12.62 -16.09
C ARG A 34 7.93 13.01 -14.64
N GLY A 35 7.07 12.28 -13.99
CA GLY A 35 6.81 12.47 -12.57
C GLY A 35 6.23 11.24 -11.92
N PHE A 36 6.24 11.23 -10.61
CA PHE A 36 5.65 10.20 -9.78
C PHE A 36 4.82 10.83 -8.68
N TRP A 37 3.67 10.24 -8.42
CA TRP A 37 2.93 10.45 -7.18
C TRP A 37 3.58 9.64 -6.06
N THR A 38 3.59 10.20 -4.88
CA THR A 38 3.89 9.51 -3.63
C THR A 38 2.96 9.99 -2.54
N VAL A 39 2.73 9.19 -1.52
CA VAL A 39 2.07 9.60 -0.28
C VAL A 39 3.11 9.79 0.80
N LEU A 40 2.94 10.83 1.60
CA LEU A 40 3.81 11.16 2.72
C LEU A 40 3.18 10.61 4.00
N ASP A 41 3.98 10.01 4.86
CA ASP A 41 3.52 9.28 6.04
C ASP A 41 2.79 10.16 7.06
N GLU A 42 1.99 9.51 7.92
CA GLU A 42 1.28 10.03 9.11
C GLU A 42 0.27 11.17 8.89
N GLY A 43 0.17 11.75 7.68
CA GLY A 43 -0.78 12.82 7.38
C GLY A 43 -2.18 12.34 7.03
N PRO A 44 -3.20 13.23 7.14
CA PRO A 44 -4.48 13.00 6.48
C PRO A 44 -4.33 13.16 4.96
N VAL A 45 -5.16 12.46 4.19
CA VAL A 45 -5.01 12.35 2.72
C VAL A 45 -4.90 13.70 2.00
N GLU A 46 -5.56 14.74 2.49
CA GLU A 46 -5.47 16.09 1.92
C GLU A 46 -4.13 16.80 2.18
N ARG A 47 -3.23 16.19 2.96
CA ARG A 47 -1.92 16.74 3.31
C ARG A 47 -0.75 15.81 3.05
N CYS A 48 -1.00 14.61 2.57
CA CYS A 48 0.05 13.61 2.35
C CYS A 48 0.41 13.39 0.88
N LEU A 49 -0.19 14.12 -0.06
CA LEU A 49 0.08 13.92 -1.48
C LEU A 49 1.27 14.76 -1.95
N ALA A 50 2.20 14.15 -2.65
CA ALA A 50 3.33 14.83 -3.26
C ALA A 50 3.63 14.29 -4.67
N LEU A 51 4.30 15.15 -5.46
CA LEU A 51 4.83 14.83 -6.77
C LEU A 51 6.36 14.89 -6.73
N LEU A 52 6.99 13.87 -7.27
CA LEU A 52 8.43 13.87 -7.57
C LEU A 52 8.57 14.05 -9.08
N LEU A 53 9.16 15.17 -9.50
CA LEU A 53 9.13 15.61 -10.90
C LEU A 53 10.53 15.71 -11.47
N GLU A 54 10.80 15.07 -12.60
CA GLU A 54 12.02 15.22 -13.37
C GLU A 54 11.81 16.25 -14.48
N ARG A 55 12.66 17.28 -14.49
CA ARG A 55 12.66 18.31 -15.53
C ARG A 55 13.42 17.87 -16.77
N GLY A 56 13.27 18.65 -17.84
CA GLY A 56 13.93 18.37 -19.13
C GLY A 56 15.48 18.38 -19.08
N ASP A 57 16.08 19.07 -18.12
CA ASP A 57 17.52 19.11 -17.81
C ASP A 57 18.01 17.93 -16.97
N GLY A 58 17.10 17.04 -16.51
CA GLY A 58 17.39 15.92 -15.65
C GLY A 58 17.43 16.24 -14.15
N GLU A 59 17.13 17.49 -13.78
CA GLU A 59 16.98 17.87 -12.38
C GLU A 59 15.63 17.39 -11.83
N TRP A 60 15.64 17.02 -10.54
CA TRP A 60 14.47 16.57 -9.81
C TRP A 60 13.98 17.60 -8.81
N ALA A 61 12.68 17.71 -8.67
CA ALA A 61 12.03 18.54 -7.66
C ALA A 61 10.86 17.80 -7.03
N ALA A 62 10.67 17.96 -5.72
CA ALA A 62 9.46 17.54 -5.04
C ALA A 62 8.46 18.70 -4.94
N HIS A 63 7.18 18.39 -5.09
CA HIS A 63 6.10 19.34 -5.00
C HIS A 63 4.99 18.79 -4.12
N HIS A 64 4.76 19.43 -2.97
CA HIS A 64 3.64 19.09 -2.10
C HIS A 64 2.33 19.56 -2.73
N VAL A 65 1.35 18.67 -2.84
CA VAL A 65 0.06 18.97 -3.46
C VAL A 65 -0.94 19.42 -2.40
N THR A 66 -1.48 20.62 -2.55
CA THR A 66 -2.57 21.09 -1.72
C THR A 66 -3.87 20.43 -2.16
N ALA A 67 -4.51 19.67 -1.27
CA ALA A 67 -5.74 18.97 -1.58
C ALA A 67 -6.86 19.32 -0.59
N ASP A 68 -8.10 19.03 -0.97
CA ASP A 68 -9.31 19.25 -0.16
C ASP A 68 -10.21 18.00 -0.21
N ALA A 69 -10.43 17.38 0.93
CA ALA A 69 -11.35 16.27 1.11
C ALA A 69 -12.74 16.69 1.63
N GLY A 70 -13.05 17.99 1.62
CA GLY A 70 -14.33 18.54 2.04
C GLY A 70 -14.68 18.17 3.48
N SER A 71 -15.83 17.56 3.69
CA SER A 71 -16.29 17.15 5.03
C SER A 71 -15.41 16.06 5.67
N GLU A 72 -14.54 15.41 4.92
CA GLU A 72 -13.62 14.37 5.41
C GLU A 72 -12.24 14.89 5.76
N ASN A 73 -11.96 16.20 5.59
CA ASN A 73 -10.71 16.83 6.00
C ASN A 73 -10.33 16.48 7.45
N GLY A 74 -9.08 16.09 7.67
CA GLY A 74 -8.55 15.68 8.98
C GLY A 74 -9.11 14.39 9.53
N ARG A 75 -9.81 13.56 8.73
CA ARG A 75 -10.48 12.34 9.20
C ARG A 75 -9.82 11.03 8.74
N THR A 76 -8.81 11.12 7.92
CA THR A 76 -7.96 10.00 7.50
C THR A 76 -6.58 10.08 8.17
N GLU A 77 -5.79 9.04 8.05
CA GLU A 77 -4.42 8.92 8.58
C GLU A 77 -3.76 7.75 7.83
N ASP A 78 -2.47 7.86 7.50
CA ASP A 78 -1.67 6.72 7.04
C ASP A 78 -2.12 6.18 5.66
N GLY A 79 -1.94 6.99 4.62
CA GLY A 79 -2.05 6.53 3.23
C GLY A 79 -0.78 5.79 2.85
N GLU A 80 -0.92 4.57 2.28
CA GLU A 80 0.22 3.70 2.04
C GLU A 80 0.38 3.32 0.56
N ALA A 81 -0.71 3.05 -0.13
CA ALA A 81 -0.65 2.53 -1.49
C ALA A 81 -1.38 3.42 -2.48
N LEU A 82 -0.81 3.53 -3.68
CA LEU A 82 -1.34 4.28 -4.80
C LEU A 82 -1.68 3.36 -5.97
N ALA A 83 -2.77 3.64 -6.68
CA ALA A 83 -3.12 2.90 -7.88
C ALA A 83 -3.87 3.75 -8.89
N HIS A 84 -3.62 3.52 -10.19
CA HIS A 84 -4.40 4.12 -11.29
C HIS A 84 -5.56 3.24 -11.71
N HIS A 85 -6.74 3.85 -11.89
CA HIS A 85 -7.84 3.24 -12.63
C HIS A 85 -8.73 4.32 -13.26
N ASP A 86 -8.99 4.20 -14.56
CA ASP A 86 -9.93 5.05 -15.33
C ASP A 86 -9.73 6.57 -15.11
N GLY A 87 -8.48 7.04 -15.18
CA GLY A 87 -8.11 8.45 -15.00
C GLY A 87 -8.21 8.95 -13.57
N TRP A 88 -8.45 8.07 -12.62
CA TRP A 88 -8.36 8.32 -11.19
C TRP A 88 -7.06 7.77 -10.60
N VAL A 89 -6.50 8.51 -9.67
CA VAL A 89 -5.51 8.00 -8.71
C VAL A 89 -6.26 7.64 -7.43
N TYR A 90 -6.05 6.41 -6.96
CA TYR A 90 -6.60 5.91 -5.70
C TYR A 90 -5.51 5.89 -4.65
N VAL A 91 -5.89 6.21 -3.41
CA VAL A 91 -5.05 6.12 -2.21
C VAL A 91 -5.71 5.16 -1.25
N PHE A 92 -4.98 4.13 -0.84
CA PHE A 92 -5.44 3.18 0.17
C PHE A 92 -4.73 3.46 1.49
N GLY A 93 -5.49 3.52 2.59
CA GLY A 93 -4.90 3.55 3.92
C GLY A 93 -4.42 2.17 4.34
N SER A 94 -3.49 2.12 5.30
CA SER A 94 -2.88 0.86 5.78
C SER A 94 -3.90 -0.15 6.36
N HIS A 95 -5.06 0.31 6.83
CA HIS A 95 -6.03 -0.50 7.61
C HIS A 95 -5.45 -1.07 8.91
N PHE A 96 -4.28 -0.65 9.31
CA PHE A 96 -3.54 -1.15 10.46
C PHE A 96 -3.67 -0.23 11.68
N GLY A 97 -2.89 -0.50 12.71
CA GLY A 97 -2.78 0.30 13.93
C GLY A 97 -1.42 0.96 14.08
N SER A 98 -1.19 1.58 15.23
CA SER A 98 0.18 1.89 15.64
C SER A 98 0.92 0.57 15.94
N LYS A 99 2.25 0.62 16.04
CA LYS A 99 3.11 -0.57 16.30
C LYS A 99 2.73 -1.41 17.54
N GLY A 100 2.05 -0.78 18.50
CA GLY A 100 1.53 -1.45 19.69
C GLY A 100 0.04 -1.81 19.63
N GLY A 101 -0.66 -1.58 18.51
CA GLY A 101 -2.12 -1.66 18.42
C GLY A 101 -2.81 -0.46 19.10
N PRO A 102 -4.13 -0.42 19.15
CA PRO A 102 -5.06 -1.20 18.37
C PRO A 102 -5.21 -0.71 16.92
N LEU A 103 -6.04 -1.39 16.11
CA LEU A 103 -6.40 -0.93 14.78
C LEU A 103 -7.04 0.47 14.83
N ARG A 104 -6.71 1.32 13.85
CA ARG A 104 -7.20 2.70 13.79
C ARG A 104 -8.25 2.89 12.70
N PRO A 105 -9.54 3.23 13.06
CA PRO A 105 -10.58 3.44 12.05
C PRO A 105 -10.27 4.58 11.05
N ARG A 106 -9.35 5.50 11.37
CA ARG A 106 -8.91 6.59 10.48
C ARG A 106 -7.99 6.10 9.38
N ARG A 107 -7.33 4.96 9.58
CA ARG A 107 -6.48 4.27 8.60
C ARG A 107 -7.29 3.36 7.66
N ALA A 108 -8.56 3.08 8.00
CA ALA A 108 -9.46 2.25 7.20
C ALA A 108 -10.25 3.12 6.20
N PHE A 109 -9.60 3.58 5.13
CA PHE A 109 -10.16 4.40 4.08
C PHE A 109 -9.65 4.02 2.69
N VAL A 110 -10.40 4.46 1.67
CA VAL A 110 -9.94 4.59 0.30
C VAL A 110 -10.27 6.01 -0.14
N ALA A 111 -9.32 6.69 -0.75
CA ALA A 111 -9.55 7.99 -1.37
C ALA A 111 -9.25 7.94 -2.86
N ARG A 112 -9.76 8.91 -3.63
CA ARG A 112 -9.40 9.06 -5.03
C ARG A 112 -9.51 10.50 -5.50
N PHE A 113 -8.76 10.82 -6.54
CA PHE A 113 -8.81 12.12 -7.21
C PHE A 113 -8.58 11.96 -8.72
N ARG A 114 -9.10 12.89 -9.51
CA ARG A 114 -8.76 12.97 -10.93
C ARG A 114 -7.36 13.54 -11.08
N GLU A 115 -6.50 12.81 -11.77
CA GLU A 115 -5.10 13.22 -11.91
C GLU A 115 -4.96 14.57 -12.66
N ASP A 116 -5.79 14.80 -13.67
CA ASP A 116 -5.78 16.06 -14.45
C ASP A 116 -6.15 17.29 -13.60
N ASP A 117 -6.95 17.12 -12.54
CA ASP A 117 -7.37 18.24 -11.66
C ASP A 117 -6.19 18.80 -10.85
N ALA A 118 -5.14 18.00 -10.64
CA ALA A 118 -3.94 18.43 -9.93
C ALA A 118 -3.15 19.55 -10.62
N ALA A 119 -3.40 19.79 -11.92
CA ALA A 119 -2.81 20.88 -12.65
C ALA A 119 -3.45 22.26 -12.34
N ALA A 120 -4.61 22.30 -11.68
CA ALA A 120 -5.46 23.49 -11.55
C ALA A 120 -5.49 24.15 -10.16
N GLY A 121 -4.61 23.78 -9.22
CA GLY A 121 -4.54 24.36 -7.88
C GLY A 121 -4.91 23.38 -6.78
N THR A 122 -5.92 23.70 -5.92
CA THR A 122 -6.33 22.78 -4.85
C THR A 122 -7.03 21.57 -5.42
N LEU A 123 -6.47 20.37 -5.18
CA LEU A 123 -6.93 19.10 -5.71
C LEU A 123 -8.15 18.59 -4.94
N PRO A 124 -9.32 18.41 -5.58
CA PRO A 124 -10.47 17.80 -4.93
C PRO A 124 -10.22 16.30 -4.70
N VAL A 125 -10.37 15.83 -3.47
CA VAL A 125 -10.19 14.42 -3.10
C VAL A 125 -11.50 13.86 -2.56
N GLN A 126 -11.97 12.76 -3.15
CA GLN A 126 -13.10 12.00 -2.65
C GLN A 126 -12.59 10.97 -1.64
N VAL A 127 -13.26 10.84 -0.49
CA VAL A 127 -12.84 9.91 0.57
C VAL A 127 -14.01 9.03 1.00
N VAL A 128 -13.76 7.72 1.06
CA VAL A 128 -14.66 6.74 1.66
C VAL A 128 -13.97 6.08 2.85
N ARG A 129 -14.39 6.45 4.05
CA ARG A 129 -13.95 5.76 5.28
C ARG A 129 -14.75 4.47 5.42
N ASN A 130 -14.14 3.33 5.07
CA ASN A 130 -14.82 2.04 5.06
C ASN A 130 -15.07 1.45 6.46
N ARG A 131 -14.39 1.98 7.50
CA ARG A 131 -14.61 1.60 8.90
C ARG A 131 -14.63 0.09 9.08
N PHE A 132 -13.55 -0.57 8.66
CA PHE A 132 -13.32 -2.03 8.73
C PHE A 132 -14.18 -2.91 7.80
N ARG A 133 -14.92 -2.36 6.83
CA ARG A 133 -15.59 -3.19 5.83
C ARG A 133 -14.61 -3.90 4.90
N LEU A 134 -13.54 -3.21 4.50
CA LEU A 134 -12.45 -3.82 3.75
C LEU A 134 -11.74 -4.90 4.58
N HIS A 135 -11.48 -4.62 5.85
CA HIS A 135 -10.91 -5.57 6.79
C HIS A 135 -11.73 -6.86 6.86
N ARG A 136 -13.08 -6.75 6.98
CA ARG A 136 -13.96 -7.91 6.97
C ARG A 136 -13.88 -8.67 5.64
N ALA A 137 -13.96 -7.96 4.51
CA ALA A 137 -13.91 -8.58 3.19
C ALA A 137 -12.62 -9.36 2.97
N VAL A 138 -11.47 -8.77 3.34
CA VAL A 138 -10.16 -9.43 3.22
C VAL A 138 -10.06 -10.65 4.16
N ASN A 139 -10.49 -10.55 5.42
CA ASN A 139 -10.49 -11.69 6.33
C ASN A 139 -11.40 -12.82 5.83
N ASP A 140 -12.55 -12.50 5.22
CA ASP A 140 -13.43 -13.50 4.59
C ASP A 140 -12.78 -14.20 3.38
N ALA A 141 -11.92 -13.49 2.62
CA ALA A 141 -11.15 -14.10 1.54
C ALA A 141 -10.02 -15.00 2.08
N LEU A 142 -9.30 -14.54 3.10
CA LEU A 142 -8.25 -15.32 3.75
C LEU A 142 -8.78 -16.61 4.37
N ALA A 143 -9.97 -16.57 4.98
CA ALA A 143 -10.62 -17.77 5.53
C ALA A 143 -11.00 -18.83 4.48
N LYS A 144 -11.11 -18.41 3.20
CA LYS A 144 -11.45 -19.30 2.06
C LYS A 144 -10.22 -19.69 1.23
N ALA A 145 -9.05 -19.15 1.54
CA ALA A 145 -7.83 -19.43 0.79
C ALA A 145 -7.41 -20.90 0.95
N SER A 146 -6.77 -21.45 -0.09
CA SER A 146 -6.22 -22.81 -0.05
C SER A 146 -4.86 -22.92 0.67
N PHE A 147 -4.39 -21.83 1.23
CA PHE A 147 -3.20 -21.75 2.08
C PHE A 147 -3.56 -21.26 3.49
N SER A 148 -2.71 -21.52 4.47
CA SER A 148 -2.88 -21.03 5.83
C SER A 148 -2.16 -19.68 6.00
N PRO A 149 -2.84 -18.61 6.41
CA PRO A 149 -2.16 -17.39 6.85
C PRO A 149 -1.33 -17.66 8.12
N LEU A 150 -0.25 -16.92 8.30
CA LEU A 150 0.57 -16.95 9.50
C LEU A 150 -0.29 -16.54 10.73
N PRO A 151 -0.39 -17.39 11.78
CA PRO A 151 -1.10 -17.01 12.97
C PRO A 151 -0.47 -15.75 13.61
N PRO A 152 -1.24 -14.73 13.99
CA PRO A 152 -0.69 -13.47 14.47
C PRO A 152 0.02 -13.59 15.84
N GLY A 153 -0.25 -14.65 16.58
CA GLY A 153 0.17 -14.80 17.99
C GLY A 153 -0.82 -14.10 18.94
N ASP A 154 -0.89 -14.60 20.19
CA ASP A 154 -1.89 -14.14 21.18
C ASP A 154 -1.74 -12.67 21.54
N ARG A 155 -0.51 -12.17 21.66
CA ARG A 155 -0.24 -10.77 22.00
C ARG A 155 -0.67 -9.84 20.89
N VAL A 156 -0.38 -10.16 19.63
CA VAL A 156 -0.80 -9.39 18.46
C VAL A 156 -2.33 -9.38 18.35
N ARG A 157 -2.98 -10.54 18.46
CA ARG A 157 -4.43 -10.65 18.46
C ARG A 157 -5.05 -9.79 19.57
N SER A 158 -4.56 -9.91 20.80
CA SER A 158 -5.06 -9.14 21.95
C SER A 158 -4.94 -7.64 21.70
N ARG A 159 -3.77 -7.17 21.24
CA ARG A 159 -3.50 -5.74 21.04
C ARG A 159 -4.22 -5.14 19.84
N PHE A 160 -4.28 -5.84 18.72
CA PHE A 160 -4.84 -5.30 17.49
C PHE A 160 -6.34 -5.55 17.37
N ILE A 161 -6.83 -6.75 17.68
CA ILE A 161 -8.24 -7.12 17.44
C ILE A 161 -9.07 -6.93 18.71
N VAL A 162 -8.73 -7.64 19.79
CA VAL A 162 -9.57 -7.63 21.03
C VAL A 162 -9.65 -6.22 21.63
N GLU A 163 -8.54 -5.50 21.69
CA GLU A 163 -8.53 -4.12 22.19
C GLU A 163 -9.32 -3.17 21.28
N THR A 164 -9.28 -3.36 19.94
CA THR A 164 -10.10 -2.59 19.01
C THR A 164 -11.60 -2.83 19.26
N LEU A 165 -12.01 -4.09 19.38
CA LEU A 165 -13.37 -4.47 19.70
C LEU A 165 -13.82 -3.86 21.03
N ALA A 166 -13.02 -3.99 22.10
CA ALA A 166 -13.31 -3.43 23.41
C ALA A 166 -13.51 -1.91 23.36
N ARG A 167 -12.60 -1.18 22.69
CA ARG A 167 -12.70 0.29 22.53
C ARG A 167 -13.89 0.71 21.70
N GLY A 168 -14.24 -0.08 20.66
CA GLY A 168 -15.41 0.15 19.82
C GLY A 168 -16.71 -0.05 20.60
N THR A 169 -16.83 -1.15 21.33
CA THR A 169 -17.97 -1.48 22.17
C THR A 169 -18.20 -0.43 23.24
N ALA A 170 -17.16 -0.05 24.00
CA ALA A 170 -17.24 0.99 25.04
C ALA A 170 -17.71 2.34 24.49
N ARG A 171 -17.55 2.61 23.20
CA ARG A 171 -17.97 3.83 22.53
C ARG A 171 -19.20 3.65 21.64
N ALA A 172 -19.91 2.54 21.76
CA ALA A 172 -21.09 2.17 20.97
C ALA A 172 -20.91 2.39 19.45
N LYS A 173 -19.75 1.98 18.92
CA LYS A 173 -19.44 2.15 17.50
C LYS A 173 -20.09 1.06 16.65
N SER A 174 -20.84 1.44 15.63
CA SER A 174 -21.54 0.52 14.73
C SER A 174 -20.63 -0.42 13.93
N TRP A 175 -19.34 -0.07 13.77
CA TRP A 175 -18.38 -0.88 13.03
C TRP A 175 -17.87 -2.11 13.81
N VAL A 176 -18.17 -2.22 15.11
CA VAL A 176 -17.75 -3.36 15.95
C VAL A 176 -18.21 -4.69 15.36
N THR A 177 -19.43 -4.74 14.78
CA THR A 177 -19.97 -5.94 14.17
C THR A 177 -19.24 -6.40 12.90
N ARG A 178 -18.23 -5.66 12.43
CA ARG A 178 -17.42 -5.99 11.25
C ARG A 178 -16.12 -6.65 11.59
N LEU A 179 -15.79 -6.75 12.86
CA LEU A 179 -14.61 -7.42 13.37
C LEU A 179 -15.03 -8.67 14.14
N ALA A 180 -14.27 -9.74 14.00
CA ALA A 180 -14.36 -10.95 14.80
C ALA A 180 -13.09 -11.11 15.64
N GLU A 181 -13.16 -11.82 16.79
CA GLU A 181 -12.02 -11.99 17.68
C GLU A 181 -10.89 -12.82 17.06
N ASP A 182 -11.20 -13.64 16.08
CA ASP A 182 -10.29 -14.47 15.30
C ASP A 182 -9.77 -13.81 14.02
N ASP A 183 -10.18 -12.56 13.74
CA ASP A 183 -9.66 -11.82 12.61
C ASP A 183 -8.14 -11.62 12.69
N LEU A 184 -7.50 -11.60 11.53
CA LEU A 184 -6.12 -11.19 11.37
C LEU A 184 -6.04 -9.68 11.25
N PRO A 185 -5.12 -8.99 11.95
CA PRO A 185 -4.88 -7.59 11.69
C PRO A 185 -4.30 -7.42 10.29
N LEU A 186 -4.83 -6.46 9.53
CA LEU A 186 -4.39 -6.21 8.15
C LEU A 186 -3.48 -5.00 8.11
N ASN A 187 -2.37 -5.12 7.39
CA ASN A 187 -1.56 -4.02 6.93
C ASN A 187 -1.47 -4.04 5.40
N VAL A 188 -2.13 -3.07 4.75
CA VAL A 188 -2.15 -2.91 3.29
C VAL A 188 -1.08 -1.90 2.92
N GLU A 189 -0.10 -2.30 2.12
CA GLU A 189 0.99 -1.42 1.66
C GLU A 189 1.20 -1.42 0.14
N ALA A 190 0.39 -2.17 -0.59
CA ALA A 190 0.48 -2.19 -2.04
C ALA A 190 -0.92 -2.27 -2.66
N ALA A 191 -1.12 -1.57 -3.77
CA ALA A 191 -2.36 -1.63 -4.53
C ALA A 191 -2.12 -1.48 -6.03
N ALA A 192 -2.86 -2.24 -6.82
CA ALA A 192 -2.94 -2.05 -8.26
C ALA A 192 -4.36 -2.32 -8.73
N PHE A 193 -4.71 -1.88 -9.94
CA PHE A 193 -5.94 -2.30 -10.60
C PHE A 193 -5.61 -3.18 -11.80
N ALA A 194 -6.38 -4.24 -11.94
CA ALA A 194 -6.46 -5.00 -13.17
C ALA A 194 -7.27 -4.23 -14.22
N PRO A 195 -7.14 -4.57 -15.51
CA PRO A 195 -7.85 -3.87 -16.60
C PRO A 195 -9.37 -3.85 -16.46
N ASP A 196 -9.96 -4.86 -15.81
CA ASP A 196 -11.40 -4.97 -15.56
C ASP A 196 -11.90 -4.14 -14.35
N GLY A 197 -11.02 -3.42 -13.66
CA GLY A 197 -11.34 -2.63 -12.48
C GLY A 197 -11.28 -3.39 -11.15
N THR A 198 -10.89 -4.66 -11.17
CA THR A 198 -10.59 -5.41 -9.96
C THR A 198 -9.36 -4.81 -9.27
N ALA A 199 -9.48 -4.41 -8.01
CA ALA A 199 -8.32 -3.97 -7.23
C ALA A 199 -7.57 -5.19 -6.67
N LEU A 200 -6.25 -5.14 -6.74
CA LEU A 200 -5.32 -6.11 -6.16
C LEU A 200 -4.63 -5.44 -4.99
N LEU A 201 -4.86 -5.92 -3.78
CA LEU A 201 -4.22 -5.41 -2.57
C LEU A 201 -3.09 -6.33 -2.13
N GLY A 202 -1.88 -5.80 -2.04
CA GLY A 202 -0.73 -6.47 -1.44
C GLY A 202 -0.69 -6.20 0.06
N LEU A 203 -0.61 -7.28 0.84
CA LEU A 203 -0.54 -7.21 2.29
C LEU A 203 0.92 -7.24 2.75
N ARG A 204 1.32 -6.29 3.58
CA ARG A 204 2.55 -6.40 4.36
C ARG A 204 2.37 -7.42 5.48
N PHE A 205 1.17 -7.43 6.09
CA PHE A 205 0.73 -8.44 7.06
C PHE A 205 -0.80 -8.66 6.90
N PRO A 206 -1.31 -9.90 7.05
CA PRO A 206 -0.56 -11.14 7.27
C PRO A 206 0.20 -11.62 6.02
N VAL A 207 1.11 -12.54 6.25
CA VAL A 207 1.76 -13.37 5.24
C VAL A 207 1.26 -14.82 5.37
N THR A 208 1.64 -15.73 4.48
CA THR A 208 1.32 -17.16 4.64
C THR A 208 2.13 -17.78 5.79
N ALA A 209 1.71 -18.95 6.27
CA ALA A 209 2.47 -19.71 7.28
C ALA A 209 3.89 -20.11 6.79
N ASP A 210 4.09 -20.17 5.47
CA ASP A 210 5.38 -20.39 4.82
C ASP A 210 6.19 -19.09 4.64
N GLY A 211 5.65 -17.94 5.09
CA GLY A 211 6.31 -16.64 5.01
C GLY A 211 6.17 -15.91 3.68
N GLU A 212 5.30 -16.38 2.78
CA GLU A 212 5.09 -15.80 1.45
C GLU A 212 4.13 -14.60 1.51
N PRO A 213 4.32 -13.56 0.65
CA PRO A 213 3.42 -12.42 0.54
C PRO A 213 2.02 -12.81 0.07
N ILE A 214 1.00 -12.09 0.56
CA ILE A 214 -0.40 -12.33 0.19
C ILE A 214 -0.94 -11.17 -0.65
N LEU A 215 -1.55 -11.52 -1.80
CA LEU A 215 -2.29 -10.61 -2.67
C LEU A 215 -3.79 -10.94 -2.56
N VAL A 216 -4.65 -9.92 -2.48
CA VAL A 216 -6.12 -10.12 -2.37
C VAL A 216 -6.86 -9.33 -3.45
N GLU A 217 -7.77 -10.01 -4.15
CA GLU A 217 -8.70 -9.38 -5.10
C GLU A 217 -9.85 -8.67 -4.38
N LEU A 218 -10.17 -7.47 -4.85
CA LEU A 218 -11.36 -6.73 -4.44
C LEU A 218 -12.12 -6.20 -5.66
N ALA A 219 -13.31 -6.69 -5.89
CA ALA A 219 -14.24 -6.14 -6.87
C ALA A 219 -15.09 -5.02 -6.24
N GLY A 220 -15.42 -3.98 -7.00
CA GLY A 220 -16.35 -2.94 -6.57
C GLY A 220 -15.71 -1.78 -5.81
N VAL A 221 -14.39 -1.58 -5.89
CA VAL A 221 -13.72 -0.42 -5.26
C VAL A 221 -14.14 0.90 -5.91
N PRO A 222 -14.21 1.03 -7.26
CA PRO A 222 -14.70 2.26 -7.90
C PRO A 222 -16.13 2.62 -7.50
N GLU A 223 -17.01 1.64 -7.36
CA GLU A 223 -18.42 1.79 -7.04
C GLU A 223 -18.67 2.32 -5.61
N MET A 224 -17.70 2.17 -4.71
CA MET A 224 -17.79 2.76 -3.36
C MET A 224 -18.03 4.27 -3.39
N PHE A 225 -17.58 4.96 -4.43
CA PHE A 225 -17.64 6.41 -4.56
C PHE A 225 -18.90 6.91 -5.28
N ALA A 226 -19.55 6.06 -6.08
CA ALA A 226 -20.76 6.40 -6.83
C ALA A 226 -22.03 5.99 -6.09
N ASP A 227 -22.11 4.73 -5.69
CA ASP A 227 -23.37 4.11 -5.26
C ASP A 227 -23.38 3.73 -3.77
N ALA A 228 -22.38 4.17 -2.98
CA ALA A 228 -22.14 3.72 -1.61
C ALA A 228 -22.13 2.17 -1.49
N ALA A 229 -21.82 1.47 -2.59
CA ALA A 229 -21.62 0.04 -2.61
C ALA A 229 -20.32 -0.31 -1.82
N TRP A 230 -20.24 -1.58 -1.42
CA TRP A 230 -19.04 -2.02 -0.69
C TRP A 230 -18.31 -3.07 -1.51
N PRO A 231 -16.97 -3.02 -1.52
CA PRO A 231 -16.19 -3.97 -2.26
C PRO A 231 -16.41 -5.38 -1.71
N ARG A 232 -16.35 -6.33 -2.62
CA ARG A 232 -16.42 -7.75 -2.31
C ARG A 232 -15.03 -8.33 -2.49
N ALA A 233 -14.56 -9.05 -1.49
CA ALA A 233 -13.36 -9.84 -1.66
C ALA A 233 -13.62 -10.98 -2.66
N GLY A 234 -12.69 -11.12 -3.60
CA GLY A 234 -12.56 -12.28 -4.45
C GLY A 234 -11.68 -13.34 -3.78
N ARG A 235 -10.60 -13.69 -4.44
CA ARG A 235 -9.62 -14.67 -3.96
C ARG A 235 -8.45 -14.00 -3.25
N ALA A 236 -7.80 -14.76 -2.37
CA ALA A 236 -6.49 -14.44 -1.85
C ALA A 236 -5.46 -15.38 -2.47
N TYR A 237 -4.28 -14.86 -2.81
CA TYR A 237 -3.18 -15.57 -3.45
C TYR A 237 -1.91 -15.46 -2.64
N ALA A 238 -1.14 -16.53 -2.56
CA ALA A 238 0.24 -16.52 -2.08
C ALA A 238 1.19 -16.28 -3.25
N LEU A 239 2.07 -15.29 -3.17
CA LEU A 239 3.14 -15.06 -4.15
C LEU A 239 4.34 -15.94 -3.80
N THR A 240 4.55 -17.00 -4.59
CA THR A 240 5.50 -18.07 -4.27
C THR A 240 6.86 -17.89 -4.95
N GLY A 241 7.92 -18.44 -4.34
CA GLY A 241 9.27 -18.48 -4.93
C GLY A 241 10.07 -17.18 -4.77
N VAL A 242 9.56 -16.19 -4.04
CA VAL A 242 10.19 -14.86 -3.90
C VAL A 242 10.75 -14.60 -2.50
N THR A 243 10.21 -15.24 -1.48
CA THR A 243 10.66 -15.08 -0.09
C THR A 243 11.90 -15.94 0.18
N PRO A 244 12.92 -15.41 0.88
CA PRO A 244 14.04 -16.24 1.33
C PRO A 244 13.55 -17.38 2.25
N PRO A 245 14.18 -18.56 2.20
CA PRO A 245 13.81 -19.67 3.08
C PRO A 245 13.82 -19.29 4.56
N GLY A 246 12.71 -19.56 5.26
CA GLY A 246 12.55 -19.27 6.69
C GLY A 246 12.33 -17.80 7.05
N ALA A 247 12.24 -16.91 6.05
CA ALA A 247 11.91 -15.51 6.23
C ALA A 247 10.39 -15.26 6.17
N LEU A 248 9.97 -14.09 6.65
CA LEU A 248 8.60 -13.59 6.56
C LEU A 248 8.61 -12.32 5.71
N ALA A 249 8.09 -12.37 4.50
CA ALA A 249 8.08 -11.23 3.60
C ALA A 249 6.65 -10.84 3.21
N GLY A 250 6.33 -9.54 3.30
CA GLY A 250 5.08 -8.95 2.85
C GLY A 250 5.28 -8.04 1.64
N PHE A 251 4.17 -7.63 1.01
CA PHE A 251 4.20 -6.60 -0.02
C PHE A 251 4.53 -5.23 0.58
N ARG A 252 5.30 -4.44 -0.19
CA ARG A 252 5.64 -3.04 0.12
C ARG A 252 5.18 -2.10 -0.99
N ALA A 253 5.16 -2.57 -2.24
CA ALA A 253 4.66 -1.86 -3.40
C ALA A 253 4.20 -2.84 -4.47
N VAL A 254 3.30 -2.42 -5.35
CA VAL A 254 2.94 -3.14 -6.57
C VAL A 254 2.60 -2.16 -7.70
N THR A 255 3.12 -2.41 -8.89
CA THR A 255 2.84 -1.59 -10.07
C THR A 255 2.57 -2.48 -11.29
N PRO A 256 1.60 -2.14 -12.16
CA PRO A 256 1.42 -2.85 -13.42
C PRO A 256 2.62 -2.64 -14.34
N THR A 257 3.03 -3.67 -15.06
CA THR A 257 4.09 -3.60 -16.07
C THR A 257 3.52 -3.46 -17.48
N PRO A 258 4.28 -2.87 -18.44
CA PRO A 258 3.82 -2.69 -19.82
C PRO A 258 3.45 -3.99 -20.55
N ASP A 259 4.00 -5.12 -20.14
CA ASP A 259 3.76 -6.44 -20.71
C ASP A 259 2.52 -7.16 -20.14
N GLY A 260 1.71 -6.43 -19.33
CA GLY A 260 0.48 -6.92 -18.73
C GLY A 260 0.67 -7.79 -17.47
N GLY A 261 1.87 -7.78 -16.90
CA GLY A 261 2.18 -8.35 -15.59
C GLY A 261 2.20 -7.30 -14.48
N TYR A 262 2.84 -7.65 -13.37
CA TYR A 262 3.05 -6.78 -12.22
C TYR A 262 4.49 -6.89 -11.75
N ALA A 263 5.05 -5.75 -11.37
CA ALA A 263 6.27 -5.65 -10.60
C ALA A 263 5.91 -5.29 -9.15
N ALA A 264 6.65 -5.79 -8.19
CA ALA A 264 6.40 -5.49 -6.78
C ALA A 264 7.70 -5.39 -5.98
N VAL A 265 7.63 -4.70 -4.86
CA VAL A 265 8.62 -4.81 -3.80
C VAL A 265 8.03 -5.67 -2.70
N ILE A 266 8.80 -6.65 -2.26
CA ILE A 266 8.53 -7.41 -1.04
C ILE A 266 9.64 -7.15 -0.02
N GLY A 267 9.32 -7.24 1.26
CA GLY A 267 10.28 -6.97 2.34
C GLY A 267 9.72 -7.33 3.71
N SER A 268 10.35 -6.81 4.75
CA SER A 268 9.99 -7.05 6.14
C SER A 268 8.52 -6.77 6.45
N ILE A 269 7.91 -7.60 7.29
CA ILE A 269 6.52 -7.43 7.73
C ILE A 269 6.33 -6.27 8.71
N ASP A 270 7.41 -5.79 9.33
CA ASP A 270 7.45 -4.56 10.13
C ASP A 270 8.88 -4.04 10.27
N ALA A 271 9.04 -2.79 10.75
CA ALA A 271 10.33 -2.14 10.92
C ALA A 271 11.01 -2.53 12.24
N LEU A 272 12.30 -2.89 12.18
CA LEU A 272 13.14 -3.17 13.34
C LEU A 272 13.29 -1.95 14.26
N GLY A 273 13.55 -2.22 15.55
CA GLY A 273 13.98 -1.19 16.51
C GLY A 273 12.90 -0.22 17.00
N LYS A 274 11.65 -0.34 16.50
CA LYS A 274 10.56 0.60 16.83
C LYS A 274 9.51 0.01 17.82
N GLY A 275 9.83 -1.08 18.54
CA GLY A 275 8.95 -1.65 19.57
C GLY A 275 7.65 -2.28 19.04
N SER A 276 7.72 -2.94 17.89
CA SER A 276 6.57 -3.58 17.25
C SER A 276 6.14 -4.84 18.00
N VAL A 277 4.86 -4.88 18.39
CA VAL A 277 4.24 -6.09 18.97
C VAL A 277 4.20 -7.23 17.95
N LEU A 278 4.15 -6.92 16.65
CA LEU A 278 4.18 -7.92 15.59
C LEU A 278 5.54 -8.64 15.55
N LEU A 279 6.65 -7.90 15.69
CA LEU A 279 7.99 -8.48 15.74
C LEU A 279 8.30 -9.18 17.07
N ASP A 280 7.62 -8.83 18.16
CA ASP A 280 7.70 -9.61 19.40
C ASP A 280 7.17 -11.04 19.22
N ALA A 281 6.13 -11.21 18.38
CA ALA A 281 5.58 -12.54 18.05
C ALA A 281 6.35 -13.23 16.91
N HIS A 282 6.92 -12.43 15.98
CA HIS A 282 7.60 -12.91 14.78
C HIS A 282 8.96 -12.21 14.60
N PRO A 283 9.99 -12.55 15.38
CA PRO A 283 11.26 -11.80 15.45
C PRO A 283 11.99 -11.72 14.11
N THR A 284 11.91 -12.76 13.27
CA THR A 284 12.55 -12.80 11.94
C THR A 284 11.86 -11.93 10.91
N GLY A 285 10.68 -11.41 11.22
CA GLY A 285 9.87 -10.63 10.28
C GLY A 285 10.40 -9.23 9.97
N GLY A 286 11.39 -8.73 10.72
CA GLY A 286 12.03 -7.43 10.51
C GLY A 286 13.36 -7.47 9.74
N GLU A 287 13.88 -8.65 9.41
CA GLU A 287 15.27 -8.83 8.92
C GLU A 287 15.36 -9.03 7.39
N VAL A 288 14.24 -9.01 6.68
CA VAL A 288 14.21 -9.26 5.23
C VAL A 288 14.65 -8.03 4.46
N THR A 289 15.73 -8.15 3.66
CA THR A 289 16.07 -7.13 2.67
C THR A 289 14.98 -7.02 1.61
N SER A 290 14.75 -5.82 1.12
CA SER A 290 13.77 -5.59 0.05
C SER A 290 14.18 -6.30 -1.24
N ARG A 291 13.21 -6.86 -1.96
CA ARG A 291 13.40 -7.51 -3.25
C ARG A 291 12.44 -6.96 -4.26
N HIS A 292 12.94 -6.68 -5.45
CA HIS A 292 12.14 -6.41 -6.62
C HIS A 292 11.77 -7.73 -7.28
N VAL A 293 10.47 -7.96 -7.44
CA VAL A 293 9.92 -9.21 -7.98
C VAL A 293 8.96 -8.91 -9.11
N ARG A 294 8.76 -9.86 -10.02
CA ARG A 294 7.72 -9.81 -11.06
C ARG A 294 6.82 -11.03 -10.97
N PHE A 295 5.57 -10.85 -11.33
CA PHE A 295 4.59 -11.92 -11.40
C PHE A 295 3.48 -11.62 -12.42
N ARG A 296 2.72 -12.65 -12.79
CA ARG A 296 1.50 -12.50 -13.58
C ARG A 296 0.32 -12.97 -12.75
N TRP A 297 -0.68 -12.13 -12.66
CA TRP A 297 -1.95 -12.49 -12.03
C TRP A 297 -2.95 -12.89 -13.13
N ASP A 298 -3.59 -14.05 -12.98
CA ASP A 298 -4.62 -14.57 -13.88
C ASP A 298 -5.91 -14.80 -13.07
N PRO A 299 -6.99 -14.05 -13.31
CA PRO A 299 -8.26 -14.23 -12.61
C PRO A 299 -8.94 -15.57 -12.93
N GLY A 300 -8.53 -16.22 -14.03
CA GLY A 300 -9.03 -17.54 -14.45
C GLY A 300 -8.31 -18.73 -13.80
N ALA A 301 -7.18 -18.50 -13.15
CA ALA A 301 -6.43 -19.58 -12.53
C ALA A 301 -7.18 -20.17 -11.32
N ASP A 302 -7.26 -21.51 -11.27
CA ASP A 302 -7.89 -22.20 -10.13
C ASP A 302 -7.01 -22.23 -8.89
N GLU A 303 -5.70 -21.98 -9.05
CA GLU A 303 -4.72 -22.04 -7.99
C GLU A 303 -4.65 -20.73 -7.22
N HIS A 304 -4.64 -20.80 -5.88
CA HIS A 304 -4.41 -19.66 -4.98
C HIS A 304 -2.91 -19.37 -4.78
N ARG A 305 -2.07 -19.76 -5.73
CA ARG A 305 -0.61 -19.57 -5.73
C ARG A 305 -0.17 -18.95 -7.04
N ILE A 306 0.55 -17.85 -6.94
CA ILE A 306 1.10 -17.13 -8.08
C ILE A 306 2.63 -17.29 -8.03
N PRO A 307 3.25 -17.92 -9.03
CA PRO A 307 4.71 -17.96 -9.09
C PRO A 307 5.26 -16.57 -9.37
N GLY A 308 6.24 -16.15 -8.59
CA GLY A 308 6.98 -14.92 -8.78
C GLY A 308 8.43 -15.17 -9.16
N GLU A 309 9.04 -14.18 -9.80
CA GLU A 309 10.45 -14.15 -10.17
C GLU A 309 11.15 -13.00 -9.43
N VAL A 310 12.29 -13.27 -8.82
CA VAL A 310 13.14 -12.21 -8.22
C VAL A 310 13.95 -11.57 -9.34
N VAL A 311 13.66 -10.29 -9.61
CA VAL A 311 14.36 -9.48 -10.61
C VAL A 311 15.65 -8.91 -10.04
N ALA A 312 15.61 -8.41 -8.79
CA ALA A 312 16.76 -7.87 -8.10
C ALA A 312 16.63 -8.06 -6.57
N ASP A 313 17.74 -8.36 -5.92
CA ASP A 313 17.90 -8.16 -4.50
C ASP A 313 18.34 -6.71 -4.28
N LEU A 314 17.61 -5.96 -3.48
CA LEU A 314 17.82 -4.54 -3.25
C LEU A 314 18.73 -4.28 -2.02
N ALA A 315 19.47 -5.30 -1.55
CA ALA A 315 20.42 -5.11 -0.45
C ALA A 315 21.36 -3.92 -0.71
N PRO A 316 21.65 -3.08 0.30
CA PRO A 316 21.36 -3.27 1.72
C PRO A 316 19.99 -2.71 2.18
N PHE A 317 19.07 -2.35 1.28
CA PHE A 317 17.82 -1.69 1.66
C PHE A 317 16.82 -2.67 2.28
N HIS A 318 16.30 -2.31 3.45
CA HIS A 318 15.25 -3.04 4.16
C HIS A 318 13.88 -2.33 4.10
N HIS A 319 13.85 -1.09 3.62
CA HIS A 319 12.69 -0.20 3.71
C HIS A 319 12.37 0.46 2.36
N VAL A 320 12.40 -0.33 1.28
CA VAL A 320 11.89 0.14 -0.01
C VAL A 320 10.37 0.04 0.03
N GLU A 321 9.68 1.17 -0.10
CA GLU A 321 8.23 1.28 0.04
C GLU A 321 7.50 1.69 -1.23
N GLY A 322 8.23 1.97 -2.31
CA GLY A 322 7.63 2.27 -3.60
C GLY A 322 8.47 1.81 -4.76
N LEU A 323 7.79 1.46 -5.85
CA LEU A 323 8.41 0.99 -7.09
C LEU A 323 7.66 1.55 -8.29
N ALA A 324 8.41 2.11 -9.25
CA ALA A 324 7.91 2.37 -10.59
C ALA A 324 8.89 1.88 -11.65
N GLU A 325 8.38 1.25 -12.69
CA GLU A 325 9.14 0.95 -13.90
C GLU A 325 8.70 1.89 -15.02
N CYS A 326 9.61 2.67 -15.55
CA CYS A 326 9.31 3.68 -16.55
C CYS A 326 10.50 3.91 -17.48
N ASP A 327 10.27 3.91 -18.80
CA ASP A 327 11.27 4.17 -19.84
C ASP A 327 12.53 3.28 -19.72
N GLY A 328 12.36 2.04 -19.30
CA GLY A 328 13.46 1.07 -19.15
C GLY A 328 14.32 1.27 -17.89
N ALA A 329 13.92 2.17 -16.99
CA ALA A 329 14.55 2.40 -15.70
C ALA A 329 13.62 1.98 -14.56
N CYS A 330 14.21 1.58 -13.43
CA CYS A 330 13.51 1.30 -12.19
C CYS A 330 13.71 2.46 -11.21
N PHE A 331 12.63 2.84 -10.54
CA PHE A 331 12.63 3.89 -9.53
C PHE A 331 12.10 3.30 -8.23
N TYR A 332 12.77 3.62 -7.12
CA TYR A 332 12.39 3.15 -5.80
C TYR A 332 12.37 4.32 -4.82
N VAL A 333 11.42 4.35 -3.91
CA VAL A 333 11.49 5.21 -2.72
C VAL A 333 11.76 4.36 -1.49
N THR A 334 12.57 4.90 -0.59
CA THR A 334 12.86 4.28 0.71
C THR A 334 12.29 5.12 1.84
N ASP A 335 11.81 4.44 2.89
CA ASP A 335 11.44 5.05 4.16
C ASP A 335 12.71 5.55 4.85
N GLU A 336 12.88 6.86 4.86
CA GLU A 336 14.04 7.55 5.43
C GLU A 336 13.56 8.66 6.34
N ASP A 337 13.92 8.60 7.63
CA ASP A 337 13.56 9.65 8.60
C ASP A 337 13.92 11.04 8.05
N HIS A 338 12.92 11.94 7.94
CA HIS A 338 13.07 13.35 7.58
C HIS A 338 13.45 13.69 6.13
N ARG A 339 13.32 12.77 5.18
CA ARG A 339 13.54 13.02 3.75
C ARG A 339 12.83 12.00 2.88
N VAL A 340 12.56 12.37 1.63
CA VAL A 340 12.17 11.42 0.58
C VAL A 340 13.42 11.05 -0.20
N ALA A 341 13.77 9.78 -0.22
CA ALA A 341 14.90 9.26 -0.96
C ALA A 341 14.40 8.46 -2.18
N LEU A 342 14.67 9.00 -3.40
CA LEU A 342 14.36 8.36 -4.67
C LEU A 342 15.64 7.75 -5.25
N TRP A 343 15.61 6.46 -5.50
CA TRP A 343 16.71 5.71 -6.11
C TRP A 343 16.37 5.39 -7.57
N VAL A 344 17.31 5.70 -8.47
CA VAL A 344 17.15 5.54 -9.92
C VAL A 344 18.19 4.53 -10.42
N GLY A 345 17.71 3.45 -11.08
CA GLY A 345 18.56 2.38 -11.60
C GLY A 345 18.23 1.91 -13.00
#